data_82c2d4555dcca30f004e6dfa09b662f2
#
_entry.id   82c2d4555dcca30f004e6dfa09b662f2
#
_cell.length_a   1.000
_cell.length_b   1.000
_cell.length_c   1.000
_cell.angle_alpha   90.00
_cell.angle_beta   90.00
_cell.angle_gamma   90.00
#
_symmetry.space_group_name_H-M   'P 1'
#
loop_
_entity.id
_entity.type
_entity.pdbx_description
1 polymer ?
#
loop_
_entity_poly.entity_id
_entity_poly.type
_entity_poly.pdbx_seq_one_letter_code
_entity_poly.pdbx_strand_id
1 'polypeptide(L)'
;MALLGSKNNDKIGVVPCSNGVFDRLIPIPSDSHKYMLIEELILHFLPKIFKKYSVKSKSLIRIIRNADIDMDEAFYDEEMDYRDTMEQLIKERRKLCPVKLEYSRVLDDKVISALCKELKLDKKQVFYSESPLEMSFISKIQDDLRSRRELFYERRVPQNSSNIDIKQPLIDQLAKKDLLLSYPYESMHPLIRLLNEAGGDDRVLSIKMTLYRVAKNSQIVEALIDAAENGKEVVVLVELRARFDEENNIEWSRRLEEAGCKIIYGIDHIKVHSKLCLITYKDGEDFRYITHIGTGNFNEKTAKLYTDLALFTSSEAIAKETADVFNNLGLGDVVDNTEHLLVAPKCLQNKILSLIDEQIAIAKEGKEAYIGIKINSLTDKVIIRESLLRHL
;
A
#
# COMPACT_ATOMS: atom_id res chain seq x y z
N MET A 1 -24.52 18.70 7.82
CA MET A 1 -24.90 19.87 7.02
C MET A 1 -26.39 20.16 7.20
N ALA A 2 -26.80 21.41 7.19
CA ALA A 2 -28.19 21.79 7.27
C ALA A 2 -28.50 22.97 6.35
N LEU A 3 -29.72 23.01 5.79
CA LEU A 3 -30.28 24.19 5.17
C LEU A 3 -30.99 25.02 6.25
N LEU A 4 -30.53 26.23 6.44
CA LEU A 4 -30.97 27.14 7.49
C LEU A 4 -31.84 28.24 6.88
N GLY A 5 -33.11 28.27 7.28
CA GLY A 5 -34.06 29.34 6.90
C GLY A 5 -33.80 30.63 7.67
N SER A 6 -33.71 31.74 6.94
CA SER A 6 -33.66 33.10 7.49
C SER A 6 -34.74 33.95 6.82
N LYS A 7 -35.16 35.09 7.46
CA LYS A 7 -36.20 35.96 6.93
C LYS A 7 -35.95 36.47 5.50
N ASN A 8 -34.68 36.60 5.09
CA ASN A 8 -34.32 37.19 3.80
C ASN A 8 -33.48 36.27 2.88
N ASN A 9 -32.87 35.19 3.39
CA ASN A 9 -32.06 34.28 2.55
C ASN A 9 -31.80 32.96 3.27
N ASP A 10 -31.87 31.86 2.54
CA ASP A 10 -31.49 30.56 3.06
C ASP A 10 -29.94 30.42 3.10
N LYS A 11 -29.43 29.85 4.16
CA LYS A 11 -28.00 29.64 4.36
C LYS A 11 -27.70 28.15 4.53
N ILE A 12 -26.49 27.73 4.13
CA ILE A 12 -25.99 26.37 4.39
C ILE A 12 -25.15 26.43 5.66
N GLY A 13 -25.55 25.68 6.69
CA GLY A 13 -24.75 25.45 7.88
C GLY A 13 -24.00 24.12 7.80
N VAL A 14 -22.71 24.11 8.15
CA VAL A 14 -21.87 22.92 8.17
C VAL A 14 -21.33 22.73 9.58
N VAL A 15 -21.48 21.51 10.11
CA VAL A 15 -20.85 21.09 11.36
C VAL A 15 -19.84 19.99 11.02
N PRO A 16 -18.54 20.20 11.25
CA PRO A 16 -17.54 19.17 11.03
C PRO A 16 -17.75 17.99 11.99
N CYS A 17 -17.71 16.79 11.46
CA CYS A 17 -17.78 15.54 12.22
C CYS A 17 -16.51 14.70 11.94
N SER A 18 -15.34 15.36 11.93
CA SER A 18 -14.08 14.70 11.61
C SER A 18 -13.57 13.87 12.78
N ASN A 19 -12.88 12.79 12.47
CA ASN A 19 -12.17 11.95 13.43
C ASN A 19 -11.18 12.80 14.26
N GLY A 20 -11.16 12.58 15.57
CA GLY A 20 -10.27 13.25 16.49
C GLY A 20 -10.88 14.36 17.35
N VAL A 21 -12.10 14.87 17.00
CA VAL A 21 -12.83 15.82 17.85
C VAL A 21 -13.78 15.10 18.80
N PHE A 22 -14.40 14.02 18.34
CA PHE A 22 -15.32 13.18 19.11
C PHE A 22 -15.09 11.71 18.82
N ASP A 23 -15.36 10.87 19.83
CA ASP A 23 -15.56 9.44 19.59
C ASP A 23 -16.75 9.24 18.68
N ARG A 24 -16.56 8.64 17.52
CA ARG A 24 -17.61 8.49 16.52
C ARG A 24 -18.70 7.54 16.97
N LEU A 25 -18.34 6.50 17.72
CA LEU A 25 -19.25 5.51 18.24
C LEU A 25 -19.51 5.77 19.73
N ILE A 26 -20.73 6.18 20.05
CA ILE A 26 -21.15 6.49 21.43
C ILE A 26 -21.92 5.30 21.99
N PRO A 27 -21.42 4.65 23.06
CA PRO A 27 -22.18 3.59 23.72
C PRO A 27 -23.42 4.14 24.40
N ILE A 28 -24.54 3.41 24.34
CA ILE A 28 -25.77 3.77 25.03
C ILE A 28 -25.69 3.21 26.46
N PRO A 29 -25.78 4.05 27.51
CA PRO A 29 -25.51 3.63 28.89
C PRO A 29 -26.40 2.51 29.42
N SER A 30 -27.58 2.31 28.84
CA SER A 30 -28.54 1.30 29.28
C SER A 30 -28.38 -0.08 28.65
N ASP A 31 -27.45 -0.23 27.70
CA ASP A 31 -27.30 -1.48 26.94
C ASP A 31 -25.84 -1.65 26.46
N SER A 32 -25.19 -2.73 26.88
CA SER A 32 -23.76 -2.97 26.65
C SER A 32 -23.36 -3.16 25.18
N HIS A 33 -24.30 -3.34 24.28
CA HIS A 33 -24.02 -3.61 22.85
C HIS A 33 -24.84 -2.72 21.90
N LYS A 34 -25.35 -1.60 22.40
CA LYS A 34 -26.00 -0.59 21.56
C LYS A 34 -25.14 0.66 21.46
N TYR A 35 -25.03 1.15 20.25
CA TYR A 35 -24.23 2.32 19.93
C TYR A 35 -25.02 3.31 19.10
N MET A 36 -24.65 4.56 19.20
CA MET A 36 -25.13 5.65 18.36
C MET A 36 -23.94 6.31 17.67
N LEU A 37 -24.08 6.62 16.38
CA LEU A 37 -23.08 7.41 15.68
C LEU A 37 -23.20 8.88 16.09
N ILE A 38 -22.07 9.53 16.40
CA ILE A 38 -22.02 10.94 16.83
C ILE A 38 -22.67 11.86 15.80
N GLU A 39 -22.51 11.59 14.53
CA GLU A 39 -23.12 12.36 13.45
C GLU A 39 -24.65 12.33 13.49
N GLU A 40 -25.27 11.22 13.90
CA GLU A 40 -26.72 11.13 14.09
C GLU A 40 -27.18 11.95 15.30
N LEU A 41 -26.41 11.94 16.39
CA LEU A 41 -26.64 12.77 17.54
C LEU A 41 -26.56 14.26 17.19
N ILE A 42 -25.54 14.66 16.45
CA ILE A 42 -25.37 16.03 15.95
C ILE A 42 -26.56 16.43 15.06
N LEU A 43 -26.99 15.58 14.14
CA LEU A 43 -28.14 15.81 13.27
C LEU A 43 -29.43 16.03 14.09
N HIS A 44 -29.58 15.28 15.18
CA HIS A 44 -30.74 15.46 16.09
C HIS A 44 -30.71 16.84 16.74
N PHE A 45 -29.56 17.28 17.21
CA PHE A 45 -29.41 18.54 17.94
C PHE A 45 -29.09 19.78 17.07
N LEU A 46 -29.08 19.67 15.73
CA LEU A 46 -28.84 20.82 14.85
C LEU A 46 -29.70 22.07 15.16
N PRO A 47 -30.99 21.95 15.51
CA PRO A 47 -31.80 23.13 15.92
C PRO A 47 -31.24 23.82 17.17
N LYS A 48 -30.61 23.09 18.09
CA LYS A 48 -29.95 23.69 19.26
C LYS A 48 -28.62 24.34 18.93
N ILE A 49 -27.90 23.80 17.91
CA ILE A 49 -26.64 24.37 17.42
C ILE A 49 -26.92 25.68 16.67
N PHE A 50 -27.91 25.69 15.79
CA PHE A 50 -28.25 26.82 14.94
C PHE A 50 -29.48 27.61 15.49
N LYS A 51 -29.44 27.99 16.76
CA LYS A 51 -30.58 28.60 17.50
C LYS A 51 -31.22 29.80 16.82
N LYS A 52 -30.49 30.57 15.99
CA LYS A 52 -30.99 31.78 15.31
C LYS A 52 -31.67 31.47 13.97
N TYR A 53 -31.72 30.21 13.54
CA TYR A 53 -32.24 29.80 12.25
C TYR A 53 -33.23 28.65 12.38
N SER A 54 -34.20 28.57 11.47
CA SER A 54 -35.03 27.37 11.32
C SER A 54 -34.30 26.35 10.43
N VAL A 55 -34.16 25.10 10.89
CA VAL A 55 -33.58 24.03 10.10
C VAL A 55 -34.64 23.47 9.16
N LYS A 56 -34.51 23.74 7.85
CA LYS A 56 -35.45 23.29 6.81
C LYS A 56 -35.17 21.85 6.36
N SER A 57 -33.91 21.52 6.14
CA SER A 57 -33.44 20.17 5.81
C SER A 57 -32.05 19.92 6.40
N LYS A 58 -31.70 18.65 6.58
CA LYS A 58 -30.42 18.24 7.15
C LYS A 58 -29.96 16.92 6.57
N SER A 59 -28.67 16.76 6.36
CA SER A 59 -28.05 15.54 5.85
C SER A 59 -26.61 15.42 6.33
N LEU A 60 -26.12 14.22 6.45
CA LEU A 60 -24.69 13.99 6.44
C LEU A 60 -24.17 14.17 5.02
N ILE A 61 -22.98 14.70 4.89
CA ILE A 61 -22.26 14.75 3.62
C ILE A 61 -20.85 14.22 3.81
N ARG A 62 -20.33 13.57 2.78
CA ARG A 62 -18.94 13.16 2.68
C ARG A 62 -18.37 13.62 1.35
N ILE A 63 -17.23 14.29 1.41
CA ILE A 63 -16.50 14.74 0.24
C ILE A 63 -15.30 13.84 0.09
N ILE A 64 -15.19 13.16 -1.05
CA ILE A 64 -14.00 12.40 -1.42
C ILE A 64 -13.20 13.29 -2.38
N ARG A 65 -11.93 13.45 -2.06
CA ARG A 65 -10.99 14.23 -2.87
C ARG A 65 -10.06 13.30 -3.62
N ASN A 66 -9.48 13.78 -4.69
CA ASN A 66 -8.40 13.05 -5.36
C ASN A 66 -7.32 12.71 -4.32
N ALA A 67 -6.84 11.47 -4.34
CA ALA A 67 -5.81 11.00 -3.42
C ALA A 67 -4.45 10.83 -4.12
N ASP A 68 -4.40 10.92 -5.44
CA ASP A 68 -3.16 10.86 -6.20
C ASP A 68 -2.43 12.20 -6.08
N ILE A 69 -1.16 12.11 -5.74
CA ILE A 69 -0.22 13.21 -5.83
C ILE A 69 0.38 13.09 -7.23
N ASP A 70 0.06 14.03 -8.10
CA ASP A 70 0.66 14.13 -9.41
C ASP A 70 1.85 15.09 -9.31
N MET A 71 3.04 14.57 -9.59
CA MET A 71 4.27 15.37 -9.56
C MET A 71 4.31 16.40 -10.70
N ASP A 72 3.56 16.14 -11.79
CA ASP A 72 3.49 17.07 -12.93
C ASP A 72 2.71 18.36 -12.59
N GLU A 73 1.84 18.32 -11.57
CA GLU A 73 1.14 19.50 -11.05
C GLU A 73 1.94 20.24 -9.96
N ALA A 74 3.03 19.64 -9.48
CA ALA A 74 3.91 20.28 -8.51
C ALA A 74 4.85 21.25 -9.24
N PHE A 75 4.94 22.49 -8.75
CA PHE A 75 6.04 23.36 -9.12
C PHE A 75 7.35 22.72 -8.66
N TYR A 76 8.06 22.09 -9.57
CA TYR A 76 9.38 21.53 -9.32
C TYR A 76 10.32 22.72 -9.14
N ASP A 77 10.69 23.00 -7.92
CA ASP A 77 11.83 23.83 -7.64
C ASP A 77 13.06 22.92 -7.73
N GLU A 78 13.85 23.05 -8.77
CA GLU A 78 15.05 22.22 -9.02
C GLU A 78 16.05 22.26 -7.86
N GLU A 79 15.93 23.23 -6.95
CA GLU A 79 16.76 23.37 -5.76
C GLU A 79 16.21 22.62 -4.53
N MET A 80 14.96 22.12 -4.56
CA MET A 80 14.35 21.39 -3.43
C MET A 80 14.59 19.88 -3.49
N ASP A 81 14.97 19.30 -2.35
CA ASP A 81 15.05 17.85 -2.19
C ASP A 81 13.68 17.19 -2.48
N TYR A 82 13.69 16.08 -3.21
CA TYR A 82 12.49 15.31 -3.57
C TYR A 82 11.62 14.98 -2.36
N ARG A 83 12.22 14.67 -1.21
CA ARG A 83 11.51 14.42 0.04
C ARG A 83 10.78 15.66 0.56
N ASP A 84 11.42 16.82 0.54
CA ASP A 84 10.83 18.08 1.00
C ASP A 84 9.67 18.50 0.09
N THR A 85 9.81 18.29 -1.20
CA THR A 85 8.74 18.46 -2.19
C THR A 85 7.55 17.55 -1.86
N MET A 86 7.78 16.27 -1.55
CA MET A 86 6.73 15.33 -1.15
C MET A 86 6.05 15.73 0.16
N GLU A 87 6.78 16.21 1.17
CA GLU A 87 6.19 16.72 2.41
C GLU A 87 5.26 17.91 2.15
N GLN A 88 5.65 18.82 1.26
CA GLN A 88 4.82 19.96 0.89
C GLN A 88 3.56 19.52 0.16
N LEU A 89 3.66 18.62 -0.81
CA LEU A 89 2.53 18.06 -1.55
C LEU A 89 1.54 17.32 -0.63
N ILE A 90 2.02 16.58 0.37
CA ILE A 90 1.18 15.93 1.36
C ILE A 90 0.40 16.95 2.19
N LYS A 91 1.05 18.05 2.61
CA LYS A 91 0.37 19.16 3.32
C LYS A 91 -0.72 19.78 2.45
N GLU A 92 -0.50 19.87 1.15
CA GLU A 92 -1.47 20.40 0.18
C GLU A 92 -2.58 19.42 -0.20
N ARG A 93 -2.43 18.12 0.08
CA ARG A 93 -3.42 17.08 -0.23
C ARG A 93 -4.85 17.44 0.24
N ARG A 94 -4.98 18.12 1.37
CA ARG A 94 -6.28 18.60 1.88
C ARG A 94 -6.98 19.59 0.95
N LYS A 95 -6.25 20.20 0.01
CA LYS A 95 -6.74 21.13 -1.00
C LYS A 95 -7.06 20.47 -2.34
N LEU A 96 -6.72 19.17 -2.50
CA LEU A 96 -6.94 18.45 -3.76
C LEU A 96 -8.40 18.48 -4.19
N CYS A 97 -8.60 18.43 -5.50
CA CYS A 97 -9.90 18.57 -6.14
C CYS A 97 -10.91 17.52 -5.60
N PRO A 98 -12.11 17.93 -5.17
CA PRO A 98 -13.19 17.01 -4.89
C PRO A 98 -13.53 16.19 -6.14
N VAL A 99 -13.72 14.87 -5.97
CA VAL A 99 -14.09 13.95 -7.05
C VAL A 99 -15.45 13.29 -6.86
N LYS A 100 -15.94 13.30 -5.60
CA LYS A 100 -17.24 12.70 -5.26
C LYS A 100 -17.86 13.40 -4.05
N LEU A 101 -19.18 13.62 -4.11
CA LEU A 101 -20.01 14.04 -2.99
C LEU A 101 -21.02 12.94 -2.67
N GLU A 102 -21.07 12.51 -1.42
CA GLU A 102 -22.07 11.57 -0.91
C GLU A 102 -22.94 12.28 0.13
N TYR A 103 -24.22 11.93 0.16
CA TYR A 103 -25.17 12.45 1.17
C TYR A 103 -26.14 11.36 1.63
N SER A 104 -26.57 11.42 2.90
CA SER A 104 -27.33 10.32 3.56
C SER A 104 -28.84 10.57 3.69
N ARG A 105 -29.30 11.77 3.44
CA ARG A 105 -30.71 12.14 3.54
C ARG A 105 -31.08 13.07 2.41
N VAL A 106 -32.30 12.92 1.89
CA VAL A 106 -32.78 13.73 0.78
C VAL A 106 -32.60 15.23 1.08
N LEU A 107 -31.96 15.92 0.17
CA LEU A 107 -31.67 17.35 0.18
C LEU A 107 -32.43 18.02 -0.95
N ASP A 108 -32.76 19.27 -0.76
CA ASP A 108 -33.30 20.13 -1.81
C ASP A 108 -32.30 20.27 -2.96
N ASP A 109 -32.79 20.22 -4.20
CA ASP A 109 -31.95 20.33 -5.42
C ASP A 109 -31.15 21.64 -5.46
N LYS A 110 -31.65 22.72 -4.85
CA LYS A 110 -30.91 23.98 -4.72
C LYS A 110 -29.70 23.83 -3.84
N VAL A 111 -29.77 23.02 -2.77
CA VAL A 111 -28.64 22.74 -1.89
C VAL A 111 -27.60 21.90 -2.62
N ILE A 112 -28.03 20.86 -3.31
CA ILE A 112 -27.13 20.01 -4.12
C ILE A 112 -26.44 20.86 -5.19
N SER A 113 -27.19 21.71 -5.90
CA SER A 113 -26.63 22.59 -6.95
C SER A 113 -25.63 23.60 -6.37
N ALA A 114 -25.89 24.16 -5.20
CA ALA A 114 -24.98 25.07 -4.51
C ALA A 114 -23.69 24.36 -4.08
N LEU A 115 -23.79 23.13 -3.56
CA LEU A 115 -22.63 22.31 -3.20
C LEU A 115 -21.81 21.92 -4.42
N CYS A 116 -22.43 21.51 -5.52
CA CYS A 116 -21.74 21.20 -6.77
C CYS A 116 -20.96 22.41 -7.29
N LYS A 117 -21.57 23.59 -7.24
CA LYS A 117 -20.91 24.83 -7.66
C LYS A 117 -19.68 25.14 -6.80
N GLU A 118 -19.83 25.08 -5.48
CA GLU A 118 -18.75 25.37 -4.53
C GLU A 118 -17.59 24.35 -4.63
N LEU A 119 -17.93 23.08 -4.78
CA LEU A 119 -16.97 21.98 -4.87
C LEU A 119 -16.45 21.74 -6.28
N LYS A 120 -16.94 22.45 -7.28
CA LYS A 120 -16.64 22.25 -8.72
C LYS A 120 -16.91 20.81 -9.16
N LEU A 121 -18.03 20.23 -8.75
CA LEU A 121 -18.45 18.88 -9.08
C LEU A 121 -19.63 18.90 -10.07
N ASP A 122 -19.65 17.92 -10.97
CA ASP A 122 -20.82 17.62 -11.78
C ASP A 122 -21.86 16.84 -10.98
N LYS A 123 -23.14 16.97 -11.33
CA LYS A 123 -24.23 16.21 -10.71
C LYS A 123 -24.02 14.69 -10.79
N LYS A 124 -23.29 14.21 -11.82
CA LYS A 124 -22.92 12.79 -11.98
C LYS A 124 -21.97 12.27 -10.89
N GLN A 125 -21.33 13.17 -10.14
CA GLN A 125 -20.40 12.87 -9.06
C GLN A 125 -21.08 12.96 -7.69
N VAL A 126 -22.42 13.10 -7.63
CA VAL A 126 -23.20 13.23 -6.41
C VAL A 126 -24.03 11.97 -6.19
N PHE A 127 -23.88 11.34 -5.03
CA PHE A 127 -24.47 10.04 -4.74
C PHE A 127 -25.27 10.08 -3.43
N TYR A 128 -26.48 9.56 -3.48
CA TYR A 128 -27.31 9.30 -2.31
C TYR A 128 -27.00 7.91 -1.74
N SER A 129 -26.92 7.78 -0.41
CA SER A 129 -26.72 6.51 0.27
C SER A 129 -27.52 6.47 1.56
N GLU A 130 -28.31 5.44 1.76
CA GLU A 130 -29.05 5.18 2.99
C GLU A 130 -28.19 4.59 4.11
N SER A 131 -27.04 4.01 3.74
CA SER A 131 -26.05 3.49 4.69
C SER A 131 -25.17 4.61 5.25
N PRO A 132 -24.52 4.39 6.39
CA PRO A 132 -23.49 5.31 6.88
C PRO A 132 -22.44 5.58 5.81
N LEU A 133 -22.11 6.87 5.62
CA LEU A 133 -21.22 7.30 4.52
C LEU A 133 -19.75 6.85 4.68
N GLU A 134 -19.41 6.39 5.86
CA GLU A 134 -18.06 5.90 6.18
C GLU A 134 -18.20 4.79 7.24
N MET A 135 -17.50 3.68 7.04
CA MET A 135 -17.72 2.43 7.77
C MET A 135 -16.57 2.05 8.74
N SER A 136 -15.57 2.92 8.95
CA SER A 136 -14.42 2.61 9.82
C SER A 136 -14.80 2.34 11.29
N PHE A 137 -15.94 2.85 11.75
CA PHE A 137 -16.45 2.60 13.09
C PHE A 137 -16.72 1.12 13.38
N ILE A 138 -16.91 0.28 12.35
CA ILE A 138 -17.12 -1.17 12.48
C ILE A 138 -15.94 -1.83 13.17
N SER A 139 -14.72 -1.33 12.94
CA SER A 139 -13.51 -1.87 13.60
C SER A 139 -13.61 -1.74 15.13
N LYS A 140 -14.17 -0.66 15.65
CA LYS A 140 -14.39 -0.51 17.08
C LYS A 140 -15.45 -1.46 17.62
N ILE A 141 -16.55 -1.66 16.89
CA ILE A 141 -17.57 -2.67 17.25
C ILE A 141 -16.94 -4.07 17.27
N GLN A 142 -16.12 -4.37 16.28
CA GLN A 142 -15.38 -5.63 16.22
C GLN A 142 -14.48 -5.81 17.44
N ASP A 143 -13.78 -4.76 17.88
CA ASP A 143 -12.92 -4.80 19.05
C ASP A 143 -13.72 -5.02 20.34
N ASP A 144 -14.85 -4.35 20.49
CA ASP A 144 -15.73 -4.49 21.66
C ASP A 144 -16.39 -5.89 21.75
N LEU A 145 -16.56 -6.55 20.60
CA LEU A 145 -17.15 -7.89 20.51
C LEU A 145 -16.11 -9.02 20.52
N ARG A 146 -14.82 -8.76 20.71
CA ARG A 146 -13.75 -9.79 20.67
C ARG A 146 -13.94 -10.95 21.65
N SER A 147 -14.66 -10.76 22.74
CA SER A 147 -15.02 -11.83 23.68
C SER A 147 -16.02 -12.83 23.13
N ARG A 148 -16.80 -12.43 22.12
CA ARG A 148 -17.83 -13.22 21.45
C ARG A 148 -17.20 -14.07 20.35
N ARG A 149 -16.49 -15.17 20.73
CA ARG A 149 -15.69 -15.99 19.81
C ARG A 149 -16.51 -16.56 18.64
N GLU A 150 -17.79 -16.81 18.83
CA GLU A 150 -18.72 -17.30 17.82
C GLU A 150 -18.94 -16.33 16.63
N LEU A 151 -18.57 -15.07 16.78
CA LEU A 151 -18.67 -14.03 15.73
C LEU A 151 -17.39 -13.90 14.89
N PHE A 152 -16.34 -14.65 15.24
CA PHE A 152 -15.04 -14.53 14.60
C PHE A 152 -14.56 -15.88 14.08
N TYR A 153 -13.89 -15.86 12.93
CA TYR A 153 -13.11 -17.00 12.51
C TYR A 153 -11.96 -17.27 13.49
N GLU A 154 -11.56 -18.53 13.58
CA GLU A 154 -10.36 -18.89 14.33
C GLU A 154 -9.15 -18.09 13.83
N ARG A 155 -8.38 -17.54 14.78
CA ARG A 155 -7.20 -16.77 14.46
C ARG A 155 -6.14 -17.68 13.84
N ARG A 156 -5.82 -17.44 12.59
CA ARG A 156 -4.70 -18.11 11.94
C ARG A 156 -3.39 -17.57 12.50
N VAL A 157 -2.53 -18.47 12.96
CA VAL A 157 -1.17 -18.16 13.42
C VAL A 157 -0.22 -18.67 12.35
N PRO A 158 0.58 -17.78 11.71
CA PRO A 158 1.59 -18.22 10.75
C PRO A 158 2.56 -19.22 11.39
N GLN A 159 2.85 -20.29 10.70
CA GLN A 159 3.74 -21.35 11.17
C GLN A 159 5.18 -21.08 10.75
N ASN A 160 6.14 -21.60 11.49
CA ASN A 160 7.52 -21.61 11.04
C ASN A 160 7.68 -22.64 9.92
N SER A 161 8.47 -22.30 8.90
CA SER A 161 8.74 -23.24 7.82
C SER A 161 9.55 -24.44 8.33
N SER A 162 9.10 -25.65 8.01
CA SER A 162 9.82 -26.90 8.33
C SER A 162 11.12 -27.05 7.52
N ASN A 163 11.30 -26.23 6.48
CA ASN A 163 12.50 -26.25 5.63
C ASN A 163 13.67 -25.45 6.23
N ILE A 164 13.50 -24.83 7.40
CA ILE A 164 14.52 -23.99 8.05
C ILE A 164 14.94 -24.63 9.37
N ASP A 165 16.23 -24.88 9.51
CA ASP A 165 16.84 -25.21 10.80
C ASP A 165 17.13 -23.92 11.60
N ILE A 166 16.47 -23.77 12.75
CA ILE A 166 16.64 -22.58 13.60
C ILE A 166 18.04 -22.49 14.26
N LYS A 167 18.77 -23.62 14.28
CA LYS A 167 20.10 -23.70 14.94
C LYS A 167 21.26 -23.33 14.02
N GLN A 168 21.02 -23.24 12.69
CA GLN A 168 22.07 -22.92 11.71
C GLN A 168 21.82 -21.53 11.11
N PRO A 169 22.87 -20.77 10.74
CA PRO A 169 22.71 -19.50 10.03
C PRO A 169 21.87 -19.67 8.77
N LEU A 170 20.95 -18.74 8.53
CA LEU A 170 20.05 -18.86 7.39
C LEU A 170 20.74 -18.63 6.06
N ILE A 171 21.76 -17.76 6.02
CA ILE A 171 22.62 -17.55 4.83
C ILE A 171 23.22 -18.88 4.37
N ASP A 172 23.77 -19.68 5.28
CA ASP A 172 24.42 -20.95 4.94
C ASP A 172 23.44 -22.03 4.47
N GLN A 173 22.18 -21.94 4.89
CA GLN A 173 21.10 -22.82 4.43
C GLN A 173 20.66 -22.43 3.01
N LEU A 174 20.44 -21.12 2.80
CA LEU A 174 20.02 -20.57 1.51
C LEU A 174 21.10 -20.71 0.43
N ALA A 175 22.37 -20.73 0.79
CA ALA A 175 23.46 -21.04 -0.13
C ALA A 175 23.36 -22.45 -0.75
N LYS A 176 22.64 -23.37 -0.09
CA LYS A 176 22.54 -24.78 -0.50
C LYS A 176 21.20 -25.12 -1.15
N LYS A 177 20.14 -24.38 -0.81
CA LYS A 177 18.78 -24.71 -1.21
C LYS A 177 17.89 -23.47 -1.21
N ASP A 178 17.14 -23.30 -2.28
CA ASP A 178 16.08 -22.29 -2.36
C ASP A 178 15.00 -22.53 -1.31
N LEU A 179 14.41 -21.44 -0.83
CA LEU A 179 13.30 -21.46 0.10
C LEU A 179 12.12 -20.68 -0.50
N LEU A 180 10.98 -21.35 -0.59
CA LEU A 180 9.72 -20.72 -0.96
C LEU A 180 8.79 -20.71 0.27
N LEU A 181 8.33 -19.52 0.65
CA LEU A 181 7.35 -19.33 1.72
C LEU A 181 6.01 -18.88 1.16
N SER A 182 4.93 -19.34 1.79
CA SER A 182 3.54 -18.99 1.45
C SER A 182 2.89 -18.24 2.61
N TYR A 183 2.73 -16.94 2.48
CA TYR A 183 1.99 -16.13 3.44
C TYR A 183 0.47 -16.24 3.21
N PRO A 184 -0.37 -16.10 4.24
CA PRO A 184 -0.11 -15.93 5.67
C PRO A 184 0.05 -17.25 6.44
N TYR A 185 0.23 -18.36 5.75
CA TYR A 185 0.32 -19.70 6.34
C TYR A 185 1.67 -19.91 7.03
N GLU A 186 2.74 -19.46 6.38
CA GLU A 186 4.07 -19.40 6.95
C GLU A 186 4.42 -17.98 7.41
N SER A 187 5.36 -17.90 8.36
CA SER A 187 5.78 -16.64 8.97
C SER A 187 6.74 -15.87 8.05
N MET A 188 6.65 -14.53 8.06
CA MET A 188 7.67 -13.64 7.46
C MET A 188 8.97 -13.57 8.30
N HIS A 189 9.00 -14.17 9.49
CA HIS A 189 10.14 -14.11 10.39
C HIS A 189 11.49 -14.54 9.73
N PRO A 190 11.55 -15.51 8.79
CA PRO A 190 12.79 -15.85 8.10
C PRO A 190 13.43 -14.67 7.36
N LEU A 191 12.66 -13.76 6.77
CA LEU A 191 13.22 -12.56 6.14
C LEU A 191 13.85 -11.63 7.17
N ILE A 192 13.15 -11.37 8.29
CA ILE A 192 13.66 -10.52 9.37
C ILE A 192 14.93 -11.13 9.96
N ARG A 193 14.92 -12.44 10.20
CA ARG A 193 16.07 -13.19 10.68
C ARG A 193 17.27 -13.09 9.72
N LEU A 194 17.02 -13.26 8.41
CA LEU A 194 18.05 -13.14 7.39
C LEU A 194 18.72 -11.76 7.39
N LEU A 195 17.92 -10.68 7.51
CA LEU A 195 18.46 -9.33 7.55
C LEU A 195 19.27 -9.08 8.83
N ASN A 196 18.81 -9.55 9.98
CA ASN A 196 19.56 -9.44 11.25
C ASN A 196 20.87 -10.24 11.21
N GLU A 197 20.83 -11.47 10.70
CA GLU A 197 22.04 -12.28 10.52
C GLU A 197 23.01 -11.60 9.55
N ALA A 198 22.50 -11.08 8.41
CA ALA A 198 23.31 -10.38 7.42
C ALA A 198 23.95 -9.11 7.97
N GLY A 199 23.24 -8.37 8.83
CA GLY A 199 23.78 -7.17 9.49
C GLY A 199 24.98 -7.49 10.41
N GLY A 200 25.00 -8.66 11.05
CA GLY A 200 26.07 -9.08 11.94
C GLY A 200 27.14 -10.00 11.35
N ASP A 201 26.98 -10.50 10.13
CA ASP A 201 27.91 -11.43 9.49
C ASP A 201 29.02 -10.67 8.77
N ASP A 202 30.28 -10.87 9.18
CA ASP A 202 31.46 -10.20 8.61
C ASP A 202 31.67 -10.51 7.13
N ARG A 203 31.12 -11.61 6.63
CA ARG A 203 31.17 -11.97 5.20
C ARG A 203 30.27 -11.07 4.35
N VAL A 204 29.21 -10.51 4.92
CA VAL A 204 28.25 -9.67 4.19
C VAL A 204 28.84 -8.31 3.91
N LEU A 205 28.77 -7.90 2.66
CA LEU A 205 29.29 -6.63 2.14
C LEU A 205 28.16 -5.61 1.95
N SER A 206 27.05 -6.05 1.33
CA SER A 206 25.97 -5.13 1.03
C SER A 206 24.60 -5.78 1.12
N ILE A 207 23.60 -4.94 1.44
CA ILE A 207 22.18 -5.26 1.42
C ILE A 207 21.47 -4.20 0.57
N LYS A 208 20.78 -4.61 -0.49
CA LYS A 208 19.95 -3.72 -1.32
C LYS A 208 18.50 -4.16 -1.20
N MET A 209 17.59 -3.23 -0.96
CA MET A 209 16.16 -3.55 -0.73
C MET A 209 15.21 -2.50 -1.28
N THR A 210 14.06 -2.93 -1.82
CA THR A 210 12.98 -2.02 -2.23
C THR A 210 11.90 -1.97 -1.16
N LEU A 211 11.47 -0.79 -0.75
CA LEU A 211 10.40 -0.59 0.22
C LEU A 211 9.24 0.21 -0.41
N TYR A 212 8.03 -0.32 -0.29
CA TYR A 212 6.80 0.33 -0.79
C TYR A 212 5.87 0.73 0.36
N ARG A 213 5.41 -0.24 1.14
CA ARG A 213 4.58 -0.07 2.33
C ARG A 213 5.22 -0.75 3.49
N VAL A 214 5.65 0.02 4.46
CA VAL A 214 6.37 -0.47 5.64
C VAL A 214 5.48 -0.36 6.87
N ALA A 215 5.60 -1.28 7.82
CA ALA A 215 4.87 -1.17 9.07
C ALA A 215 5.36 0.04 9.88
N LYS A 216 4.48 0.66 10.67
CA LYS A 216 4.85 1.82 11.49
C LYS A 216 5.99 1.53 12.48
N ASN A 217 6.09 0.27 12.95
CA ASN A 217 7.20 -0.22 13.77
C ASN A 217 7.76 -1.45 13.03
N SER A 218 8.56 -1.24 11.98
CA SER A 218 9.06 -2.30 11.12
C SER A 218 10.36 -2.86 11.62
N GLN A 219 10.38 -4.15 11.94
CA GLN A 219 11.60 -4.90 12.25
C GLN A 219 12.53 -5.03 11.05
N ILE A 220 11.98 -4.97 9.83
CA ILE A 220 12.77 -5.00 8.60
C ILE A 220 13.60 -3.73 8.48
N VAL A 221 13.00 -2.56 8.72
CA VAL A 221 13.72 -1.28 8.65
C VAL A 221 14.74 -1.15 9.78
N GLU A 222 14.40 -1.56 10.99
CA GLU A 222 15.36 -1.60 12.10
C GLU A 222 16.57 -2.50 11.76
N ALA A 223 16.35 -3.68 11.17
CA ALA A 223 17.44 -4.57 10.77
C ALA A 223 18.35 -3.96 9.66
N LEU A 224 17.79 -3.13 8.76
CA LEU A 224 18.58 -2.40 7.76
C LEU A 224 19.41 -1.29 8.39
N ILE A 225 18.86 -0.58 9.39
CA ILE A 225 19.56 0.42 10.18
C ILE A 225 20.73 -0.22 10.91
N ASP A 226 20.47 -1.30 11.68
CA ASP A 226 21.50 -2.05 12.40
C ASP A 226 22.62 -2.53 11.47
N ALA A 227 22.27 -3.00 10.26
CA ALA A 227 23.25 -3.42 9.26
C ALA A 227 24.14 -2.26 8.80
N ALA A 228 23.57 -1.08 8.54
CA ALA A 228 24.34 0.10 8.15
C ALA A 228 25.25 0.58 9.28
N GLU A 229 24.76 0.62 10.52
CA GLU A 229 25.54 0.97 11.72
C GLU A 229 26.70 -0.04 11.95
N ASN A 230 26.52 -1.31 11.57
CA ASN A 230 27.55 -2.34 11.58
C ASN A 230 28.52 -2.26 10.38
N GLY A 231 28.44 -1.19 9.57
CA GLY A 231 29.37 -0.92 8.48
C GLY A 231 29.07 -1.65 7.16
N LYS A 232 27.87 -2.24 7.00
CA LYS A 232 27.44 -2.81 5.73
C LYS A 232 27.03 -1.71 4.74
N GLU A 233 27.27 -1.89 3.45
CA GLU A 233 26.70 -1.03 2.44
C GLU A 233 25.20 -1.33 2.31
N VAL A 234 24.34 -0.44 2.79
CA VAL A 234 22.89 -0.61 2.71
C VAL A 234 22.31 0.39 1.71
N VAL A 235 21.64 -0.13 0.68
CA VAL A 235 20.96 0.68 -0.35
C VAL A 235 19.47 0.37 -0.30
N VAL A 236 18.67 1.38 -0.02
CA VAL A 236 17.23 1.21 0.12
C VAL A 236 16.49 2.10 -0.88
N LEU A 237 15.68 1.50 -1.74
CA LEU A 237 14.71 2.25 -2.52
C LEU A 237 13.45 2.42 -1.69
N VAL A 238 13.03 3.66 -1.45
CA VAL A 238 11.79 3.99 -0.72
C VAL A 238 10.83 4.68 -1.69
N GLU A 239 9.67 4.05 -1.97
CA GLU A 239 8.62 4.65 -2.78
C GLU A 239 7.79 5.62 -1.92
N LEU A 240 8.05 6.92 -2.04
CA LEU A 240 7.37 7.95 -1.25
C LEU A 240 5.91 8.17 -1.67
N ARG A 241 5.52 7.77 -2.90
CA ARG A 241 4.15 7.91 -3.44
C ARG A 241 3.27 6.71 -3.11
N ALA A 242 3.62 5.91 -2.08
CA ALA A 242 2.77 4.83 -1.59
C ALA A 242 1.55 5.43 -0.89
N ARG A 243 0.37 5.40 -1.52
CA ARG A 243 -0.87 6.04 -1.04
C ARG A 243 -1.16 5.69 0.41
N PHE A 244 -1.40 6.73 1.23
CA PHE A 244 -1.71 6.68 2.67
C PHE A 244 -0.56 6.27 3.59
N ASP A 245 0.62 5.95 3.04
CA ASP A 245 1.81 5.60 3.79
C ASP A 245 2.95 6.62 3.57
N GLU A 246 2.69 7.71 2.87
CA GLU A 246 3.70 8.71 2.48
C GLU A 246 4.41 9.30 3.69
N GLU A 247 3.67 9.77 4.71
CA GLU A 247 4.25 10.34 5.94
C GLU A 247 5.12 9.30 6.67
N ASN A 248 4.67 8.05 6.72
CA ASN A 248 5.41 6.96 7.33
C ASN A 248 6.68 6.61 6.55
N ASN A 249 6.61 6.62 5.22
CA ASN A 249 7.77 6.31 4.37
C ASN A 249 8.81 7.46 4.39
N ILE A 250 8.38 8.70 4.49
CA ILE A 250 9.26 9.86 4.69
C ILE A 250 10.00 9.75 6.02
N GLU A 251 9.29 9.43 7.10
CA GLU A 251 9.92 9.27 8.42
C GLU A 251 10.96 8.15 8.41
N TRP A 252 10.63 6.99 7.80
CA TRP A 252 11.57 5.89 7.67
C TRP A 252 12.76 6.22 6.77
N SER A 253 12.57 6.95 5.66
CA SER A 253 13.69 7.35 4.80
C SER A 253 14.69 8.23 5.55
N ARG A 254 14.20 9.15 6.39
CA ARG A 254 15.04 10.01 7.22
C ARG A 254 15.89 9.20 8.20
N ARG A 255 15.27 8.27 8.93
CA ARG A 255 15.98 7.40 9.88
C ARG A 255 17.03 6.50 9.21
N LEU A 256 16.71 5.97 8.03
CA LEU A 256 17.66 5.18 7.22
C LEU A 256 18.86 6.01 6.78
N GLU A 257 18.65 7.25 6.31
CA GLU A 257 19.73 8.17 5.94
C GLU A 257 20.61 8.53 7.14
N GLU A 258 20.01 8.84 8.28
CA GLU A 258 20.72 9.14 9.54
C GLU A 258 21.62 7.97 9.99
N ALA A 259 21.21 6.73 9.72
CA ALA A 259 21.99 5.53 9.99
C ALA A 259 23.08 5.24 8.93
N GLY A 260 23.18 6.05 7.86
CA GLY A 260 24.18 5.89 6.80
C GLY A 260 23.74 5.03 5.63
N CYS A 261 22.46 4.67 5.51
CA CYS A 261 21.94 4.00 4.33
C CYS A 261 21.91 4.94 3.11
N LYS A 262 22.18 4.43 1.93
CA LYS A 262 21.97 5.12 0.65
C LYS A 262 20.50 4.98 0.26
N ILE A 263 19.79 6.11 0.09
CA ILE A 263 18.38 6.09 -0.29
C ILE A 263 18.20 6.42 -1.77
N ILE A 264 17.32 5.66 -2.42
CA ILE A 264 16.81 5.91 -3.77
C ILE A 264 15.32 6.23 -3.64
N TYR A 265 14.86 7.37 -4.13
CA TYR A 265 13.47 7.83 -4.00
C TYR A 265 12.55 7.45 -5.17
N GLY A 266 12.89 6.36 -5.86
CA GLY A 266 12.07 5.87 -6.96
C GLY A 266 12.45 6.51 -8.31
N ILE A 267 11.51 6.49 -9.26
CA ILE A 267 11.67 6.99 -10.63
C ILE A 267 10.53 7.94 -10.93
N ASP A 268 10.80 9.04 -11.63
CA ASP A 268 9.77 9.96 -12.10
C ASP A 268 8.75 9.22 -12.98
N HIS A 269 7.47 9.58 -12.84
CA HIS A 269 6.33 9.03 -13.58
C HIS A 269 6.07 7.52 -13.40
N ILE A 270 6.95 6.74 -12.74
CA ILE A 270 6.80 5.30 -12.50
C ILE A 270 6.85 5.01 -11.01
N LYS A 271 5.82 4.32 -10.48
CA LYS A 271 5.84 3.82 -9.10
C LYS A 271 6.61 2.52 -9.02
N VAL A 272 7.62 2.48 -8.16
CA VAL A 272 8.37 1.24 -7.92
C VAL A 272 7.58 0.36 -6.95
N HIS A 273 7.02 -0.73 -7.46
CA HIS A 273 6.20 -1.67 -6.70
C HIS A 273 6.84 -3.06 -6.53
N SER A 274 8.11 -3.21 -6.91
CA SER A 274 8.88 -4.44 -6.73
C SER A 274 9.09 -4.79 -5.25
N LYS A 275 9.29 -6.07 -4.96
CA LYS A 275 9.64 -6.57 -3.64
C LYS A 275 10.89 -7.42 -3.80
N LEU A 276 12.02 -6.72 -3.84
CA LEU A 276 13.35 -7.27 -4.05
C LEU A 276 14.25 -6.97 -2.85
N CYS A 277 15.05 -7.97 -2.46
CA CYS A 277 16.18 -7.79 -1.57
C CYS A 277 17.35 -8.59 -2.13
N LEU A 278 18.54 -7.98 -2.19
CA LEU A 278 19.79 -8.61 -2.62
C LEU A 278 20.81 -8.46 -1.51
N ILE A 279 21.32 -9.57 -1.01
CA ILE A 279 22.42 -9.62 -0.06
C ILE A 279 23.64 -10.16 -0.81
N THR A 280 24.75 -9.42 -0.76
CA THR A 280 26.04 -9.82 -1.34
C THR A 280 27.00 -10.14 -0.20
N TYR A 281 27.62 -11.31 -0.25
CA TYR A 281 28.60 -11.74 0.75
C TYR A 281 29.80 -12.42 0.11
N LYS A 282 30.90 -12.50 0.86
CA LYS A 282 32.14 -13.25 0.46
C LYS A 282 32.08 -14.66 0.97
N ASP A 283 32.53 -15.60 0.11
CA ASP A 283 32.77 -16.99 0.46
C ASP A 283 34.17 -17.36 -0.08
N GLY A 284 35.17 -17.19 0.78
CA GLY A 284 36.59 -17.21 0.33
C GLY A 284 36.90 -16.00 -0.55
N GLU A 285 37.39 -16.28 -1.78
CA GLU A 285 37.70 -15.24 -2.79
C GLU A 285 36.47 -14.90 -3.66
N ASP A 286 35.40 -15.68 -3.60
CA ASP A 286 34.23 -15.55 -4.45
C ASP A 286 33.15 -14.61 -3.81
N PHE A 287 32.42 -13.91 -4.66
CA PHE A 287 31.17 -13.23 -4.28
C PHE A 287 30.01 -14.19 -4.43
N ARG A 288 29.17 -14.24 -3.40
CA ARG A 288 27.94 -15.01 -3.35
C ARG A 288 26.75 -14.09 -3.04
N TYR A 289 25.57 -14.59 -3.35
CA TYR A 289 24.37 -13.79 -3.31
C TYR A 289 23.22 -14.56 -2.67
N ILE A 290 22.36 -13.84 -1.96
CA ILE A 290 21.01 -14.27 -1.61
C ILE A 290 20.05 -13.23 -2.14
N THR A 291 19.15 -13.65 -3.02
CA THR A 291 18.07 -12.80 -3.55
C THR A 291 16.75 -13.22 -2.95
N HIS A 292 15.99 -12.26 -2.43
CA HIS A 292 14.60 -12.45 -2.06
C HIS A 292 13.70 -11.73 -3.07
N ILE A 293 12.69 -12.46 -3.57
CA ILE A 293 11.68 -11.96 -4.50
C ILE A 293 10.30 -12.24 -3.87
N GLY A 294 9.48 -11.22 -3.69
CA GLY A 294 8.15 -11.37 -3.09
C GLY A 294 7.03 -10.82 -3.95
N THR A 295 5.83 -11.40 -3.82
CA THR A 295 4.60 -10.82 -4.36
C THR A 295 3.98 -9.80 -3.39
N GLY A 296 4.18 -10.00 -2.07
CA GLY A 296 3.68 -9.16 -1.00
C GLY A 296 4.67 -8.11 -0.51
N ASN A 297 4.15 -7.01 0.03
CA ASN A 297 4.99 -5.94 0.60
C ASN A 297 5.81 -6.44 1.79
N PHE A 298 6.95 -5.81 2.03
CA PHE A 298 7.77 -5.99 3.22
C PHE A 298 7.10 -5.33 4.45
N ASN A 299 6.01 -5.96 4.87
CA ASN A 299 5.17 -5.44 5.96
C ASN A 299 4.63 -6.59 6.80
N GLU A 300 5.08 -6.65 8.04
CA GLU A 300 4.84 -7.74 8.99
C GLU A 300 3.34 -7.89 9.37
N LYS A 301 2.55 -6.82 9.21
CA LYS A 301 1.10 -6.85 9.46
C LYS A 301 0.35 -7.44 8.29
N THR A 302 0.66 -6.97 7.07
CA THR A 302 -0.04 -7.42 5.86
C THR A 302 0.33 -8.86 5.49
N ALA A 303 1.55 -9.31 5.78
CA ALA A 303 1.98 -10.70 5.59
C ALA A 303 1.17 -11.73 6.43
N LYS A 304 0.45 -11.27 7.46
CA LYS A 304 -0.46 -12.11 8.27
C LYS A 304 -1.89 -12.16 7.71
N LEU A 305 -2.17 -11.40 6.64
CA LEU A 305 -3.52 -11.23 6.11
C LEU A 305 -3.64 -11.64 4.64
N TYR A 306 -2.63 -11.29 3.83
CA TYR A 306 -2.67 -11.51 2.38
C TYR A 306 -1.99 -12.83 1.99
N THR A 307 -2.52 -13.46 0.94
CA THR A 307 -1.90 -14.64 0.34
C THR A 307 -0.84 -14.19 -0.65
N ASP A 308 0.42 -14.34 -0.25
CA ASP A 308 1.58 -13.96 -1.02
C ASP A 308 2.64 -15.07 -1.02
N LEU A 309 3.55 -15.01 -1.99
CA LEU A 309 4.69 -15.91 -2.09
C LEU A 309 5.98 -15.11 -1.88
N ALA A 310 6.97 -15.76 -1.27
CA ALA A 310 8.30 -15.21 -1.03
C ALA A 310 9.36 -16.27 -1.37
N LEU A 311 10.15 -16.01 -2.41
CA LEU A 311 11.26 -16.85 -2.84
C LEU A 311 12.57 -16.28 -2.29
N PHE A 312 13.39 -17.15 -1.72
CA PHE A 312 14.79 -16.88 -1.39
C PHE A 312 15.65 -17.83 -2.21
N THR A 313 16.61 -17.29 -2.96
CA THR A 313 17.45 -18.06 -3.85
C THR A 313 18.89 -17.56 -3.85
N SER A 314 19.83 -18.47 -4.02
CA SER A 314 21.25 -18.18 -4.24
C SER A 314 21.65 -18.21 -5.72
N SER A 315 20.68 -18.23 -6.65
CA SER A 315 20.93 -18.21 -8.09
C SER A 315 21.73 -16.97 -8.49
N GLU A 316 22.92 -17.15 -9.00
CA GLU A 316 23.80 -16.07 -9.46
C GLU A 316 23.19 -15.32 -10.65
N ALA A 317 22.50 -16.03 -11.55
CA ALA A 317 21.82 -15.40 -12.69
C ALA A 317 20.74 -14.41 -12.23
N ILE A 318 19.88 -14.82 -11.30
CA ILE A 318 18.83 -13.94 -10.73
C ILE A 318 19.48 -12.79 -9.94
N ALA A 319 20.55 -13.06 -9.21
CA ALA A 319 21.24 -12.03 -8.43
C ALA A 319 21.88 -10.94 -9.32
N LYS A 320 22.48 -11.31 -10.44
CA LYS A 320 23.02 -10.36 -11.42
C LYS A 320 21.92 -9.45 -11.99
N GLU A 321 20.83 -10.04 -12.46
CA GLU A 321 19.68 -9.25 -12.95
C GLU A 321 19.09 -8.36 -11.86
N THR A 322 19.03 -8.85 -10.61
CA THR A 322 18.59 -8.03 -9.46
C THR A 322 19.53 -6.86 -9.22
N ALA A 323 20.84 -7.07 -9.32
CA ALA A 323 21.83 -6.00 -9.20
C ALA A 323 21.67 -4.96 -10.32
N ASP A 324 21.42 -5.40 -11.56
CA ASP A 324 21.16 -4.51 -12.70
C ASP A 324 19.87 -3.70 -12.49
N VAL A 325 18.83 -4.31 -11.92
CA VAL A 325 17.62 -3.59 -11.55
C VAL A 325 17.94 -2.46 -10.55
N PHE A 326 18.67 -2.73 -9.47
CA PHE A 326 19.04 -1.71 -8.50
C PHE A 326 19.95 -0.63 -9.09
N ASN A 327 20.87 -0.98 -9.97
CA ASN A 327 21.75 -0.03 -10.64
C ASN A 327 20.94 0.93 -11.55
N ASN A 328 20.02 0.40 -12.36
CA ASN A 328 19.16 1.23 -13.21
C ASN A 328 18.23 2.12 -12.36
N LEU A 329 17.64 1.58 -11.31
CA LEU A 329 16.82 2.36 -10.38
C LEU A 329 17.62 3.53 -9.75
N GLY A 330 18.89 3.31 -9.43
CA GLY A 330 19.80 4.35 -8.95
C GLY A 330 20.13 5.43 -9.99
N LEU A 331 19.97 5.13 -11.27
CA LEU A 331 20.14 6.05 -12.38
C LEU A 331 18.82 6.69 -12.84
N GLY A 332 17.72 6.40 -12.17
CA GLY A 332 16.39 6.88 -12.56
C GLY A 332 15.81 6.18 -13.80
N ASP A 333 16.25 4.97 -14.10
CA ASP A 333 15.82 4.21 -15.28
C ASP A 333 15.34 2.79 -14.92
N VAL A 334 14.78 2.10 -15.89
CA VAL A 334 14.30 0.71 -15.79
C VAL A 334 15.15 -0.15 -16.73
N VAL A 335 15.56 -1.31 -16.23
CA VAL A 335 16.30 -2.30 -17.02
C VAL A 335 15.53 -2.68 -18.28
N ASP A 336 16.25 -2.76 -19.42
CA ASP A 336 15.63 -2.98 -20.73
C ASP A 336 15.21 -4.42 -20.97
N ASN A 337 16.03 -5.39 -20.52
CA ASN A 337 15.77 -6.80 -20.73
C ASN A 337 16.33 -7.66 -19.60
N THR A 338 15.62 -8.73 -19.29
CA THR A 338 16.00 -9.74 -18.30
C THR A 338 15.52 -11.11 -18.76
N GLU A 339 16.22 -12.17 -18.41
CA GLU A 339 15.86 -13.54 -18.78
C GLU A 339 15.02 -14.24 -17.68
N HIS A 340 15.36 -14.00 -16.42
CA HIS A 340 14.75 -14.66 -15.25
C HIS A 340 13.76 -13.77 -14.51
N LEU A 341 14.08 -12.49 -14.34
CA LEU A 341 13.16 -11.51 -13.74
C LEU A 341 12.27 -10.89 -14.81
N LEU A 342 10.98 -10.78 -14.53
CA LEU A 342 10.04 -10.08 -15.40
C LEU A 342 9.81 -8.64 -14.87
N VAL A 343 10.53 -7.69 -15.44
CA VAL A 343 10.52 -6.30 -14.99
C VAL A 343 9.58 -5.45 -15.84
N ALA A 344 8.55 -4.89 -15.21
CA ALA A 344 7.67 -3.91 -15.85
C ALA A 344 8.35 -2.52 -15.90
N PRO A 345 8.05 -1.69 -16.91
CA PRO A 345 7.12 -1.93 -18.01
C PRO A 345 7.78 -2.63 -19.21
N LYS A 346 9.11 -2.70 -19.30
CA LYS A 346 9.83 -3.04 -20.55
C LYS A 346 9.72 -4.51 -20.94
N CYS A 347 10.01 -5.47 -20.05
CA CYS A 347 10.06 -6.88 -20.45
C CYS A 347 8.91 -7.76 -19.92
N LEU A 348 8.20 -7.38 -18.87
CA LEU A 348 7.14 -8.18 -18.29
C LEU A 348 6.00 -8.49 -19.28
N GLN A 349 5.44 -7.46 -19.95
CA GLN A 349 4.33 -7.62 -20.87
C GLN A 349 4.66 -8.54 -22.04
N ASN A 350 5.79 -8.30 -22.70
CA ASN A 350 6.24 -9.07 -23.85
C ASN A 350 6.44 -10.56 -23.51
N LYS A 351 6.98 -10.85 -22.33
CA LYS A 351 7.18 -12.24 -21.91
C LYS A 351 5.84 -12.93 -21.61
N ILE A 352 4.90 -12.25 -20.97
CA ILE A 352 3.56 -12.82 -20.73
C ILE A 352 2.86 -13.11 -22.06
N LEU A 353 2.94 -12.21 -23.04
CA LEU A 353 2.38 -12.42 -24.38
C LEU A 353 3.03 -13.62 -25.08
N SER A 354 4.36 -13.75 -24.99
CA SER A 354 5.07 -14.90 -25.56
C SER A 354 4.62 -16.23 -24.91
N LEU A 355 4.40 -16.26 -23.59
CA LEU A 355 3.90 -17.44 -22.89
C LEU A 355 2.46 -17.79 -23.29
N ILE A 356 1.62 -16.79 -23.56
CA ILE A 356 0.27 -17.01 -24.09
C ILE A 356 0.35 -17.59 -25.50
N ASP A 357 1.18 -17.04 -26.37
CA ASP A 357 1.39 -17.53 -27.75
C ASP A 357 1.90 -18.97 -27.78
N GLU A 358 2.80 -19.33 -26.87
CA GLU A 358 3.29 -20.70 -26.73
C GLU A 358 2.15 -21.69 -26.40
N GLN A 359 1.27 -21.35 -25.42
CA GLN A 359 0.14 -22.20 -25.08
C GLN A 359 -0.87 -22.32 -26.23
N ILE A 360 -1.07 -21.26 -27.01
CA ILE A 360 -1.91 -21.28 -28.19
C ILE A 360 -1.32 -22.22 -29.27
N ALA A 361 0.00 -22.21 -29.48
CA ALA A 361 0.66 -23.09 -30.42
C ALA A 361 0.49 -24.57 -29.99
N ILE A 362 0.67 -24.88 -28.70
CA ILE A 362 0.44 -26.22 -28.12
C ILE A 362 -1.00 -26.68 -28.36
N ALA A 363 -2.00 -25.81 -28.12
CA ALA A 363 -3.39 -26.13 -28.34
C ALA A 363 -3.71 -26.39 -29.83
N LYS A 364 -3.11 -25.64 -30.74
CA LYS A 364 -3.27 -25.84 -32.21
C LYS A 364 -2.68 -27.19 -32.69
N GLU A 365 -1.71 -27.72 -31.97
CA GLU A 365 -1.19 -29.07 -32.22
C GLU A 365 -2.07 -30.18 -31.64
N GLY A 366 -3.21 -29.85 -31.04
CA GLY A 366 -4.13 -30.79 -30.39
C GLY A 366 -3.61 -31.36 -29.07
N LYS A 367 -2.61 -30.71 -28.47
CA LYS A 367 -2.06 -31.06 -27.14
C LYS A 367 -2.79 -30.29 -26.04
N GLU A 368 -2.70 -30.79 -24.81
CA GLU A 368 -3.26 -30.12 -23.64
C GLU A 368 -2.50 -28.82 -23.38
N ALA A 369 -3.23 -27.70 -23.36
CA ALA A 369 -2.72 -26.39 -23.10
C ALA A 369 -3.45 -25.78 -21.90
N TYR A 370 -2.74 -25.04 -21.04
CA TYR A 370 -3.34 -24.44 -19.86
C TYR A 370 -2.70 -23.10 -19.52
N ILE A 371 -3.52 -22.10 -19.22
CA ILE A 371 -3.07 -20.80 -18.72
C ILE A 371 -3.74 -20.54 -17.37
N GLY A 372 -2.96 -20.55 -16.30
CA GLY A 372 -3.41 -20.20 -14.96
C GLY A 372 -2.84 -18.86 -14.52
N ILE A 373 -3.71 -17.89 -14.21
CA ILE A 373 -3.29 -16.57 -13.76
C ILE A 373 -3.87 -16.29 -12.37
N LYS A 374 -2.97 -16.04 -11.39
CA LYS A 374 -3.37 -15.46 -10.11
C LYS A 374 -2.87 -14.02 -10.05
N ILE A 375 -3.79 -13.08 -10.02
CA ILE A 375 -3.49 -11.65 -10.03
C ILE A 375 -4.50 -10.87 -9.18
N ASN A 376 -4.05 -9.79 -8.59
CA ASN A 376 -4.89 -8.92 -7.77
C ASN A 376 -5.80 -8.04 -8.64
N SER A 377 -5.23 -7.45 -9.69
CA SER A 377 -5.94 -6.58 -10.64
C SER A 377 -5.30 -6.71 -12.01
N LEU A 378 -6.02 -7.29 -12.96
CA LEU A 378 -5.61 -7.32 -14.35
C LEU A 378 -6.12 -6.05 -15.03
N THR A 379 -5.23 -5.09 -15.26
CA THR A 379 -5.57 -3.77 -15.84
C THR A 379 -4.90 -3.51 -17.18
N ASP A 380 -3.89 -4.30 -17.54
CA ASP A 380 -3.18 -4.17 -18.81
C ASP A 380 -4.09 -4.53 -19.97
N LYS A 381 -4.37 -3.53 -20.83
CA LYS A 381 -5.31 -3.67 -21.96
C LYS A 381 -4.83 -4.67 -23.02
N VAL A 382 -3.51 -4.77 -23.20
CA VAL A 382 -2.93 -5.67 -24.21
C VAL A 382 -3.05 -7.11 -23.75
N ILE A 383 -2.65 -7.40 -22.51
CA ILE A 383 -2.75 -8.73 -21.92
C ILE A 383 -4.22 -9.18 -21.85
N ILE A 384 -5.15 -8.30 -21.43
CA ILE A 384 -6.59 -8.60 -21.41
C ILE A 384 -7.08 -8.95 -22.82
N ARG A 385 -6.73 -8.14 -23.80
CA ARG A 385 -7.16 -8.35 -25.18
C ARG A 385 -6.64 -9.67 -25.74
N GLU A 386 -5.35 -9.93 -25.61
CA GLU A 386 -4.73 -11.14 -26.13
C GLU A 386 -5.22 -12.40 -25.42
N SER A 387 -5.45 -12.33 -24.11
CA SER A 387 -6.04 -13.46 -23.36
C SER A 387 -7.48 -13.77 -23.75
N LEU A 388 -8.27 -12.75 -24.14
CA LEU A 388 -9.68 -12.94 -24.56
C LEU A 388 -9.84 -13.30 -26.03
N LEU A 389 -9.12 -12.61 -26.93
CA LEU A 389 -9.30 -12.78 -28.40
C LEU A 389 -8.69 -14.09 -28.92
N ARG A 390 -7.74 -14.67 -28.20
CA ARG A 390 -7.07 -15.91 -28.60
C ARG A 390 -7.66 -17.15 -27.94
N HIS A 391 -8.71 -16.98 -27.15
CA HIS A 391 -9.48 -18.10 -26.57
C HIS A 391 -10.57 -18.61 -27.51
N LEU A 392 -10.76 -17.96 -28.64
CA LEU A 392 -11.64 -18.34 -29.75
C LEU A 392 -10.84 -19.01 -30.87
#